data_45709ee2545bab448ec33b46794e7612
#
_entry.id   45709ee2545bab448ec33b46794e7612
#
_cell.length_a   1.000
_cell.length_b   1.000
_cell.length_c   1.000
_cell.angle_alpha   90.00
_cell.angle_beta   90.00
_cell.angle_gamma   90.00
#
_symmetry.space_group_name_H-M   'P 1'
#
loop_
_entity.id
_entity.type
_entity.pdbx_description
1 polymer ?
#
loop_
_entity_poly.entity_id
_entity_poly.type
_entity_poly.pdbx_seq_one_letter_code
_entity_poly.pdbx_strand_id
1 'polypeptide(L)'
;NIRDYEIIYNILEYIHGLNDNPKQYHLKQLCGALLVTVQCKKTIEKALEEGDGFYLAKNMQMNYYEAALKCIKKDPLKHINLLELVLNDDTDNNNKVIDLYTQILPLDKIATGPEDIIGFGHELSTDILNLSSILSQLFDRPGLGEKLLICALNSLSTQNRNSALNVIENWRDKKLEISVEVKSALQKLKKVEVNEKLKERLRNF
;
A
#
# COMPACT_ATOMS: atom_id res chain seq x y z
N ASN A 1 18.26 27.23 15.62
CA ASN A 1 18.88 26.46 16.71
C ASN A 1 18.61 24.98 16.49
N ILE A 2 19.62 24.10 16.58
CA ILE A 2 19.47 22.65 16.32
C ILE A 2 18.37 22.04 17.22
N ARG A 3 18.28 22.45 18.46
CA ARG A 3 17.24 21.98 19.40
C ARG A 3 15.81 22.28 18.94
N ASP A 4 15.57 23.40 18.30
CA ASP A 4 14.23 23.78 17.87
C ASP A 4 13.75 22.88 16.73
N TYR A 5 14.67 22.36 15.91
CA TYR A 5 14.37 21.43 14.82
C TYR A 5 14.04 20.03 15.32
N GLU A 6 14.79 19.52 16.29
CA GLU A 6 14.49 18.23 16.91
C GLU A 6 13.10 18.24 17.57
N ILE A 7 12.74 19.37 18.22
CA ILE A 7 11.42 19.53 18.80
C ILE A 7 10.33 19.55 17.72
N ILE A 8 10.52 20.31 16.62
CA ILE A 8 9.55 20.38 15.52
C ILE A 8 9.44 19.02 14.83
N TYR A 9 10.55 18.32 14.60
CA TYR A 9 10.57 16.98 14.03
C TYR A 9 9.79 16.00 14.92
N ASN A 10 10.06 15.96 16.22
CA ASN A 10 9.36 15.09 17.16
C ASN A 10 7.86 15.42 17.26
N ILE A 11 7.48 16.69 17.14
CA ILE A 11 6.07 17.13 17.08
C ILE A 11 5.41 16.60 15.81
N LEU A 12 6.08 16.66 14.67
CA LEU A 12 5.57 16.16 13.39
C LEU A 12 5.40 14.64 13.40
N GLU A 13 6.39 13.91 13.89
CA GLU A 13 6.31 12.45 14.07
C GLU A 13 5.16 12.08 14.99
N TYR A 14 5.01 12.80 16.12
CA TYR A 14 3.88 12.60 17.02
C TYR A 14 2.54 12.86 16.33
N ILE A 15 2.43 13.93 15.53
CA ILE A 15 1.22 14.28 14.78
C ILE A 15 0.93 13.25 13.67
N HIS A 16 1.95 12.66 13.04
CA HIS A 16 1.79 11.57 12.07
C HIS A 16 1.26 10.29 12.72
N GLY A 17 1.63 10.02 13.96
CA GLY A 17 1.13 8.87 14.74
C GLY A 17 -0.31 9.04 15.27
N LEU A 18 -0.90 10.24 15.18
CA LEU A 18 -2.26 10.50 15.62
C LEU A 18 -3.22 10.44 14.43
N ASN A 19 -4.27 9.64 14.54
CA ASN A 19 -5.30 9.44 13.49
C ASN A 19 -6.04 10.72 13.10
N ASP A 20 -6.44 10.81 11.85
CA ASP A 20 -7.06 11.91 11.09
C ASP A 20 -8.06 12.80 11.86
N ASN A 21 -7.53 13.86 12.46
CA ASN A 21 -8.35 14.96 12.97
C ASN A 21 -8.10 16.23 12.11
N PRO A 22 -9.13 16.89 11.55
CA PRO A 22 -8.98 18.08 10.71
C PRO A 22 -8.15 19.21 11.33
N LYS A 23 -8.18 19.36 12.67
CA LYS A 23 -7.36 20.34 13.38
C LYS A 23 -5.85 20.06 13.30
N GLN A 24 -5.46 18.80 13.05
CA GLN A 24 -4.07 18.40 12.90
C GLN A 24 -3.51 18.76 11.51
N TYR A 25 -4.38 18.86 10.50
CA TYR A 25 -3.97 19.26 9.15
C TYR A 25 -3.34 20.66 9.14
N HIS A 26 -3.94 21.62 9.82
CA HIS A 26 -3.38 22.96 9.94
C HIS A 26 -2.07 22.99 10.74
N LEU A 27 -1.97 22.16 11.78
CA LEU A 27 -0.73 22.02 12.55
C LEU A 27 0.38 21.40 11.70
N LYS A 28 0.07 20.37 10.91
CA LYS A 28 0.99 19.77 9.93
C LYS A 28 1.48 20.79 8.90
N GLN A 29 0.59 21.63 8.37
CA GLN A 29 0.97 22.69 7.42
C GLN A 29 1.83 23.78 8.09
N LEU A 30 1.51 24.22 9.29
CA LEU A 30 2.29 25.20 10.04
C LEU A 30 3.69 24.68 10.39
N CYS A 31 3.78 23.44 10.88
CA CYS A 31 5.06 22.80 11.12
C CYS A 31 5.86 22.61 9.82
N GLY A 32 5.20 22.22 8.73
CA GLY A 32 5.82 22.11 7.40
C GLY A 32 6.39 23.46 6.92
N ALA A 33 5.66 24.55 7.12
CA ALA A 33 6.12 25.90 6.76
C ALA A 33 7.33 26.35 7.60
N LEU A 34 7.37 26.00 8.89
CA LEU A 34 8.51 26.31 9.77
C LEU A 34 9.76 25.50 9.43
N LEU A 35 9.60 24.31 8.84
CA LEU A 35 10.71 23.44 8.46
C LEU A 35 11.38 23.81 7.13
N VAL A 36 10.99 24.88 6.45
CA VAL A 36 11.53 25.30 5.14
C VAL A 36 12.97 25.88 5.19
N THR A 37 13.68 25.75 6.29
CA THR A 37 15.04 26.25 6.40
C THR A 37 16.08 25.24 5.85
N VAL A 38 17.23 25.75 5.38
CA VAL A 38 18.33 24.93 4.85
C VAL A 38 18.77 23.85 5.84
N GLN A 39 18.66 24.11 7.12
CA GLN A 39 19.09 23.20 8.18
C GLN A 39 18.12 22.01 8.35
N CYS A 40 16.81 22.22 8.13
CA CYS A 40 15.83 21.15 8.09
C CYS A 40 16.05 20.23 6.91
N LYS A 41 16.35 20.78 5.73
CA LYS A 41 16.65 19.96 4.54
C LYS A 41 17.79 18.98 4.84
N LYS A 42 18.90 19.43 5.43
CA LYS A 42 20.03 18.56 5.80
C LYS A 42 19.62 17.46 6.80
N THR A 43 18.76 17.79 7.76
CA THR A 43 18.26 16.81 8.73
C THR A 43 17.40 15.75 8.06
N ILE A 44 16.54 16.16 7.11
CA ILE A 44 15.71 15.24 6.34
C ILE A 44 16.57 14.39 5.39
N GLU A 45 17.56 14.97 4.71
CA GLU A 45 18.50 14.22 3.88
C GLU A 45 19.18 13.11 4.67
N LYS A 46 19.65 13.41 5.88
CA LYS A 46 20.22 12.40 6.79
C LYS A 46 19.21 11.34 7.19
N ALA A 47 17.97 11.73 7.53
CA ALA A 47 16.91 10.78 7.85
C ALA A 47 16.61 9.85 6.65
N LEU A 48 16.56 10.38 5.42
CA LEU A 48 16.39 9.56 4.22
C LEU A 48 17.52 8.55 4.03
N GLU A 49 18.77 8.90 4.34
CA GLU A 49 19.91 7.98 4.30
C GLU A 49 19.74 6.84 5.33
N GLU A 50 19.14 7.13 6.47
CA GLU A 50 18.82 6.17 7.54
C GLU A 50 17.54 5.37 7.25
N GLY A 51 16.80 5.70 6.20
CA GLY A 51 15.57 5.01 5.79
C GLY A 51 14.30 5.53 6.47
N ASP A 52 14.28 6.81 6.80
CA ASP A 52 13.19 7.51 7.49
C ASP A 52 12.90 8.89 6.84
N GLY A 53 11.90 9.60 7.34
CA GLY A 53 11.58 10.97 6.92
C GLY A 53 10.95 11.11 5.53
N PHE A 54 10.52 10.02 4.86
CA PHE A 54 10.05 10.02 3.48
C PHE A 54 8.84 10.93 3.25
N TYR A 55 7.84 10.88 4.12
CA TYR A 55 6.64 11.72 4.00
C TYR A 55 6.93 13.19 4.23
N LEU A 56 7.90 13.47 5.09
CA LEU A 56 8.36 14.82 5.34
C LEU A 56 9.09 15.36 4.11
N ALA A 57 9.98 14.56 3.52
CA ALA A 57 10.68 14.89 2.29
C ALA A 57 9.69 15.15 1.13
N LYS A 58 8.65 14.30 0.99
CA LYS A 58 7.56 14.49 0.01
C LYS A 58 6.86 15.83 0.23
N ASN A 59 6.45 16.13 1.45
CA ASN A 59 5.74 17.38 1.78
C ASN A 59 6.61 18.63 1.53
N MET A 60 7.91 18.49 1.67
CA MET A 60 8.89 19.57 1.39
C MET A 60 9.41 19.57 -0.05
N GLN A 61 8.82 18.76 -0.93
CA GLN A 61 9.22 18.63 -2.34
C GLN A 61 10.72 18.29 -2.52
N MET A 62 11.27 17.54 -1.57
CA MET A 62 12.63 17.02 -1.65
C MET A 62 12.65 15.71 -2.46
N ASN A 63 13.81 15.36 -3.01
CA ASN A 63 13.98 14.09 -3.68
C ASN A 63 14.07 12.96 -2.62
N TYR A 64 13.04 12.13 -2.54
CA TYR A 64 12.96 10.97 -1.64
C TYR A 64 12.90 9.64 -2.39
N TYR A 65 12.63 9.69 -3.70
CA TYR A 65 12.29 8.54 -4.51
C TYR A 65 13.35 7.43 -4.47
N GLU A 66 14.59 7.78 -4.77
CA GLU A 66 15.69 6.80 -4.80
C GLU A 66 15.96 6.19 -3.42
N ALA A 67 15.86 6.98 -2.35
CA ALA A 67 16.02 6.49 -0.99
C ALA A 67 14.88 5.51 -0.61
N ALA A 68 13.63 5.85 -0.93
CA ALA A 68 12.49 4.97 -0.70
C ALA A 68 12.60 3.66 -1.51
N LEU A 69 12.97 3.76 -2.78
CA LEU A 69 13.19 2.59 -3.63
C LEU A 69 14.32 1.69 -3.12
N LYS A 70 15.41 2.28 -2.60
CA LYS A 70 16.51 1.54 -1.97
C LYS A 70 16.04 0.78 -0.72
N CYS A 71 15.20 1.40 0.11
CA CYS A 71 14.63 0.74 1.28
C CYS A 71 13.73 -0.43 0.89
N ILE A 72 12.84 -0.25 -0.09
CA ILE A 72 11.99 -1.32 -0.62
C ILE A 72 12.84 -2.47 -1.17
N LYS A 73 13.87 -2.19 -1.98
CA LYS A 73 14.77 -3.23 -2.53
C LYS A 73 15.53 -3.99 -1.45
N LYS A 74 15.86 -3.35 -0.32
CA LYS A 74 16.57 -3.97 0.79
C LYS A 74 15.68 -4.89 1.61
N ASP A 75 14.47 -4.46 1.93
CA ASP A 75 13.49 -5.22 2.71
C ASP A 75 12.06 -4.83 2.29
N PRO A 76 11.53 -5.46 1.22
CA PRO A 76 10.25 -5.08 0.64
C PRO A 76 9.09 -5.17 1.62
N LEU A 77 9.01 -6.25 2.41
CA LEU A 77 7.87 -6.48 3.30
C LEU A 77 7.85 -5.53 4.50
N LYS A 78 9.01 -5.08 4.95
CA LYS A 78 9.12 -4.05 6.00
C LYS A 78 8.67 -2.68 5.50
N HIS A 79 8.86 -2.39 4.21
CA HIS A 79 8.67 -1.08 3.62
C HIS A 79 7.49 -1.00 2.64
N ILE A 80 6.45 -1.83 2.84
CA ILE A 80 5.23 -1.82 2.01
C ILE A 80 4.57 -0.44 1.99
N ASN A 81 4.60 0.28 3.11
CA ASN A 81 4.05 1.63 3.24
C ASN A 81 4.71 2.65 2.29
N LEU A 82 5.94 2.39 1.85
CA LEU A 82 6.62 3.28 0.90
C LEU A 82 6.18 3.07 -0.55
N LEU A 83 5.37 2.05 -0.86
CA LEU A 83 4.85 1.82 -2.21
C LEU A 83 4.10 3.04 -2.75
N GLU A 84 3.30 3.72 -1.95
CA GLU A 84 2.58 4.93 -2.37
C GLU A 84 3.51 6.08 -2.79
N LEU A 85 4.76 6.06 -2.34
CA LEU A 85 5.77 7.07 -2.64
C LEU A 85 6.59 6.76 -3.89
N VAL A 86 6.70 5.47 -4.26
CA VAL A 86 7.53 5.03 -5.39
C VAL A 86 6.70 4.64 -6.61
N LEU A 87 5.43 4.28 -6.44
CA LEU A 87 4.53 4.03 -7.56
C LEU A 87 4.08 5.37 -8.15
N ASN A 88 4.46 5.62 -9.39
CA ASN A 88 4.24 6.87 -10.12
C ASN A 88 3.65 6.59 -11.52
N ASP A 89 3.81 7.50 -12.47
CA ASP A 89 3.31 7.35 -13.83
C ASP A 89 4.20 6.45 -14.72
N ASP A 90 5.40 6.06 -14.25
CA ASP A 90 6.29 5.14 -14.95
C ASP A 90 5.85 3.68 -14.75
N THR A 91 5.09 3.17 -15.71
CA THR A 91 4.54 1.81 -15.68
C THR A 91 5.62 0.73 -15.61
N ASP A 92 6.73 0.89 -16.33
CA ASP A 92 7.80 -0.11 -16.36
C ASP A 92 8.49 -0.23 -15.00
N ASN A 93 8.70 0.90 -14.35
CA ASN A 93 9.28 0.92 -13.03
C ASN A 93 8.30 0.40 -11.97
N ASN A 94 7.03 0.76 -12.06
CA ASN A 94 5.98 0.21 -11.19
C ASN A 94 5.91 -1.33 -11.28
N ASN A 95 5.96 -1.88 -12.49
CA ASN A 95 5.97 -3.33 -12.71
C ASN A 95 7.18 -3.98 -12.02
N LYS A 96 8.39 -3.42 -12.17
CA LYS A 96 9.59 -3.93 -11.50
C LYS A 96 9.47 -3.92 -9.97
N VAL A 97 8.88 -2.85 -9.41
CA VAL A 97 8.65 -2.76 -7.96
C VAL A 97 7.62 -3.79 -7.49
N ILE A 98 6.52 -3.97 -8.20
CA ILE A 98 5.47 -4.93 -7.83
C ILE A 98 5.94 -6.39 -8.05
N ASP A 99 6.79 -6.63 -9.04
CA ASP A 99 7.37 -7.95 -9.27
C ASP A 99 8.23 -8.43 -8.09
N LEU A 100 8.89 -7.54 -7.34
CA LEU A 100 9.60 -7.91 -6.11
C LEU A 100 8.64 -8.57 -5.10
N TYR A 101 7.47 -7.98 -4.90
CA TYR A 101 6.46 -8.53 -3.97
C TYR A 101 5.85 -9.83 -4.49
N THR A 102 5.64 -9.94 -5.80
CA THR A 102 5.18 -11.16 -6.44
C THR A 102 6.16 -12.32 -6.27
N GLN A 103 7.47 -12.04 -6.22
CA GLN A 103 8.52 -13.03 -6.02
C GLN A 103 8.72 -13.43 -4.55
N ILE A 104 8.50 -12.52 -3.62
CA ILE A 104 8.79 -12.72 -2.20
C ILE A 104 7.60 -13.35 -1.47
N LEU A 105 6.37 -12.94 -1.80
CA LEU A 105 5.18 -13.51 -1.18
C LEU A 105 4.98 -14.97 -1.60
N PRO A 106 4.69 -15.88 -0.66
CA PRO A 106 4.40 -17.28 -0.95
C PRO A 106 2.96 -17.40 -1.51
N LEU A 107 2.76 -16.98 -2.76
CA LEU A 107 1.43 -16.84 -3.38
C LEU A 107 0.64 -18.16 -3.39
N ASP A 108 1.31 -19.29 -3.55
CA ASP A 108 0.74 -20.62 -3.49
C ASP A 108 0.20 -20.98 -2.09
N LYS A 109 0.85 -20.51 -1.04
CA LYS A 109 0.39 -20.70 0.34
C LYS A 109 -0.75 -19.74 0.73
N ILE A 110 -0.85 -18.61 0.06
CA ILE A 110 -1.92 -17.63 0.29
C ILE A 110 -3.18 -18.02 -0.50
N ALA A 111 -3.02 -18.52 -1.72
CA ALA A 111 -4.09 -18.84 -2.66
C ALA A 111 -4.64 -20.27 -2.46
N THR A 112 -5.02 -20.62 -1.24
CA THR A 112 -5.47 -21.98 -0.87
C THR A 112 -6.97 -22.20 -1.06
N GLY A 113 -7.70 -21.20 -1.50
CA GLY A 113 -9.15 -21.22 -1.70
C GLY A 113 -9.92 -20.47 -0.61
N PRO A 114 -11.17 -20.07 -0.91
CA PRO A 114 -11.94 -19.23 0.00
C PRO A 114 -12.37 -19.98 1.25
N GLU A 115 -12.09 -19.36 2.39
CA GLU A 115 -12.68 -19.70 3.69
C GLU A 115 -13.33 -18.45 4.28
N ASP A 116 -14.25 -18.58 5.23
CA ASP A 116 -14.88 -17.42 5.87
C ASP A 116 -14.07 -16.93 7.08
N ILE A 117 -12.80 -16.59 6.85
CA ILE A 117 -11.88 -16.09 7.86
C ILE A 117 -11.82 -14.57 7.75
N ILE A 118 -12.40 -13.89 8.75
CA ILE A 118 -12.48 -12.42 8.80
C ILE A 118 -11.28 -11.80 9.54
N GLY A 119 -10.42 -12.60 10.13
CA GLY A 119 -9.22 -12.15 10.86
C GLY A 119 -9.43 -11.91 12.36
N PHE A 120 -10.63 -11.69 12.84
CA PHE A 120 -10.90 -11.56 14.27
C PHE A 120 -10.93 -12.96 14.93
N GLY A 121 -9.96 -13.22 15.82
CA GLY A 121 -9.84 -14.51 16.53
C GLY A 121 -9.13 -15.63 15.76
N HIS A 122 -8.66 -15.38 14.54
CA HIS A 122 -7.78 -16.25 13.78
C HIS A 122 -6.44 -15.56 13.56
N GLU A 123 -5.34 -16.24 13.81
CA GLU A 123 -4.01 -15.76 13.47
C GLU A 123 -3.83 -15.84 11.95
N LEU A 124 -4.10 -14.70 11.28
CA LEU A 124 -3.71 -14.56 9.87
C LEU A 124 -2.19 -14.49 9.79
N SER A 125 -1.61 -15.21 8.84
CA SER A 125 -0.18 -15.08 8.60
C SER A 125 0.18 -13.66 8.16
N THR A 126 1.39 -13.22 8.49
CA THR A 126 1.90 -11.92 8.09
C THR A 126 1.83 -11.72 6.57
N ASP A 127 2.01 -12.80 5.79
CA ASP A 127 1.95 -12.75 4.33
C ASP A 127 0.56 -12.37 3.81
N ILE A 128 -0.50 -12.83 4.46
CA ILE A 128 -1.89 -12.48 4.14
C ILE A 128 -2.13 -10.99 4.40
N LEU A 129 -1.63 -10.47 5.53
CA LEU A 129 -1.75 -9.06 5.88
C LEU A 129 -0.93 -8.17 4.94
N ASN A 130 0.28 -8.61 4.59
CA ASN A 130 1.14 -7.93 3.63
C ASN A 130 0.47 -7.84 2.25
N LEU A 131 -0.14 -8.93 1.77
CA LEU A 131 -0.88 -8.91 0.49
C LEU A 131 -2.01 -7.88 0.53
N SER A 132 -2.81 -7.83 1.60
CA SER A 132 -3.89 -6.84 1.75
C SER A 132 -3.35 -5.41 1.69
N SER A 133 -2.22 -5.15 2.35
CA SER A 133 -1.57 -3.83 2.35
C SER A 133 -1.05 -3.42 0.96
N ILE A 134 -0.49 -4.36 0.21
CA ILE A 134 -0.04 -4.11 -1.18
C ILE A 134 -1.24 -3.83 -2.08
N LEU A 135 -2.33 -4.60 -1.97
CA LEU A 135 -3.52 -4.40 -2.79
C LEU A 135 -4.11 -2.99 -2.62
N SER A 136 -4.05 -2.42 -1.42
CA SER A 136 -4.51 -1.05 -1.20
C SER A 136 -3.76 -0.03 -2.05
N GLN A 137 -2.51 -0.30 -2.43
CA GLN A 137 -1.68 0.57 -3.27
C GLN A 137 -1.97 0.40 -4.78
N LEU A 138 -2.69 -0.66 -5.16
CA LEU A 138 -3.06 -0.94 -6.56
C LEU A 138 -4.39 -0.31 -6.96
N PHE A 139 -5.14 0.23 -6.01
CA PHE A 139 -6.50 0.73 -6.21
C PHE A 139 -6.62 1.68 -7.42
N ASP A 140 -5.72 2.64 -7.54
CA ASP A 140 -5.71 3.63 -8.62
C ASP A 140 -4.73 3.30 -9.77
N ARG A 141 -4.28 2.04 -9.88
CA ARG A 141 -3.23 1.62 -10.83
C ARG A 141 -3.67 0.41 -11.65
N PRO A 142 -4.53 0.61 -12.65
CA PRO A 142 -5.09 -0.48 -13.45
C PRO A 142 -4.01 -1.26 -14.19
N GLY A 143 -4.19 -2.58 -14.23
CA GLY A 143 -3.26 -3.51 -14.85
C GLY A 143 -2.00 -3.82 -14.04
N LEU A 144 -1.74 -3.07 -12.96
CA LEU A 144 -0.59 -3.32 -12.10
C LEU A 144 -0.88 -4.44 -11.09
N GLY A 145 0.04 -5.40 -10.97
CA GLY A 145 -0.03 -6.43 -9.93
C GLY A 145 -1.14 -7.47 -10.10
N GLU A 146 -1.56 -7.78 -11.30
CA GLU A 146 -2.66 -8.73 -11.57
C GLU A 146 -2.42 -10.12 -10.94
N LYS A 147 -1.17 -10.59 -10.87
CA LYS A 147 -0.83 -11.85 -10.19
C LYS A 147 -1.17 -11.80 -8.70
N LEU A 148 -0.94 -10.67 -8.05
CA LEU A 148 -1.30 -10.45 -6.65
C LEU A 148 -2.82 -10.38 -6.47
N LEU A 149 -3.55 -9.75 -7.41
CA LEU A 149 -5.01 -9.74 -7.42
C LEU A 149 -5.59 -11.15 -7.58
N ILE A 150 -5.07 -11.94 -8.52
CA ILE A 150 -5.49 -13.32 -8.73
C ILE A 150 -5.22 -14.17 -7.48
N CYS A 151 -4.06 -14.02 -6.86
CA CYS A 151 -3.74 -14.66 -5.59
C CYS A 151 -4.77 -14.28 -4.51
N ALA A 152 -5.05 -12.99 -4.37
CA ALA A 152 -5.98 -12.48 -3.37
C ALA A 152 -7.41 -12.97 -3.59
N LEU A 153 -7.88 -13.06 -4.82
CA LEU A 153 -9.19 -13.65 -5.16
C LEU A 153 -9.29 -15.14 -4.78
N ASN A 154 -8.17 -15.84 -4.72
CA ASN A 154 -8.11 -17.25 -4.30
C ASN A 154 -7.63 -17.41 -2.84
N SER A 155 -7.49 -16.34 -2.08
CA SER A 155 -7.03 -16.39 -0.69
C SER A 155 -8.09 -16.99 0.24
N LEU A 156 -7.65 -17.72 1.26
CA LEU A 156 -8.51 -18.15 2.36
C LEU A 156 -9.13 -16.96 3.12
N SER A 157 -8.42 -15.81 3.17
CA SER A 157 -8.88 -14.63 3.90
C SER A 157 -9.96 -13.87 3.15
N THR A 158 -11.11 -13.69 3.80
CA THR A 158 -12.21 -12.84 3.32
C THR A 158 -11.75 -11.40 3.09
N GLN A 159 -10.82 -10.89 3.92
CA GLN A 159 -10.25 -9.54 3.76
C GLN A 159 -9.49 -9.40 2.46
N ASN A 160 -8.63 -10.35 2.09
CA ASN A 160 -7.87 -10.27 0.84
C ASN A 160 -8.79 -10.31 -0.37
N ARG A 161 -9.79 -11.22 -0.36
CA ARG A 161 -10.77 -11.31 -1.45
C ARG A 161 -11.58 -10.02 -1.58
N ASN A 162 -11.99 -9.44 -0.45
CA ASN A 162 -12.68 -8.16 -0.43
C ASN A 162 -11.81 -7.01 -0.98
N SER A 163 -10.53 -6.96 -0.57
CA SER A 163 -9.58 -5.94 -1.07
C SER A 163 -9.36 -6.08 -2.58
N ALA A 164 -9.23 -7.29 -3.10
CA ALA A 164 -9.12 -7.53 -4.53
C ALA A 164 -10.37 -7.07 -5.29
N LEU A 165 -11.57 -7.36 -4.77
CA LEU A 165 -12.82 -6.88 -5.35
C LEU A 165 -12.89 -5.35 -5.36
N ASN A 166 -12.46 -4.67 -4.29
CA ASN A 166 -12.41 -3.21 -4.25
C ASN A 166 -11.54 -2.63 -5.38
N VAL A 167 -10.37 -3.21 -5.59
CA VAL A 167 -9.45 -2.79 -6.67
C VAL A 167 -10.11 -2.97 -8.04
N ILE A 168 -10.68 -4.15 -8.30
CA ILE A 168 -11.27 -4.48 -9.59
C ILE A 168 -12.53 -3.64 -9.87
N GLU A 169 -13.36 -3.39 -8.86
CA GLU A 169 -14.52 -2.50 -8.98
C GLU A 169 -14.08 -1.08 -9.35
N ASN A 170 -13.08 -0.54 -8.67
CA ASN A 170 -12.55 0.79 -8.98
C ASN A 170 -12.00 0.87 -10.41
N TRP A 171 -11.29 -0.16 -10.87
CA TRP A 171 -10.79 -0.20 -12.24
C TRP A 171 -11.93 -0.23 -13.24
N ARG A 172 -12.98 -1.04 -12.99
CA ARG A 172 -14.17 -1.12 -13.84
C ARG A 172 -14.93 0.20 -13.89
N ASP A 173 -15.11 0.86 -12.75
CA ASP A 173 -15.83 2.15 -12.67
C ASP A 173 -15.09 3.25 -13.44
N LYS A 174 -13.78 3.16 -13.52
CA LYS A 174 -12.93 4.00 -14.38
C LYS A 174 -12.93 3.56 -15.85
N LYS A 175 -13.75 2.56 -16.23
CA LYS A 175 -13.84 1.97 -17.58
C LYS A 175 -12.51 1.42 -18.09
N LEU A 176 -11.69 0.90 -17.20
CA LEU A 176 -10.40 0.32 -17.53
C LEU A 176 -10.58 -1.17 -17.84
N GLU A 177 -9.79 -1.64 -18.77
CA GLU A 177 -9.88 -3.04 -19.20
C GLU A 177 -9.28 -3.96 -18.12
N ILE A 178 -10.03 -5.00 -17.77
CA ILE A 178 -9.59 -6.06 -16.85
C ILE A 178 -9.15 -7.24 -17.71
N SER A 179 -7.98 -7.81 -17.40
CA SER A 179 -7.43 -8.94 -18.16
C SER A 179 -8.35 -10.18 -18.14
N VAL A 180 -8.13 -11.06 -19.09
CA VAL A 180 -8.86 -12.34 -19.19
C VAL A 180 -8.55 -13.23 -17.98
N GLU A 181 -7.35 -13.17 -17.47
CA GLU A 181 -6.88 -13.93 -16.31
C GLU A 181 -7.62 -13.51 -15.04
N VAL A 182 -7.74 -12.20 -14.79
CA VAL A 182 -8.50 -11.67 -13.63
C VAL A 182 -9.98 -11.97 -13.78
N LYS A 183 -10.57 -11.83 -14.98
CA LYS A 183 -11.96 -12.22 -15.26
C LYS A 183 -12.19 -13.70 -14.98
N SER A 184 -11.25 -14.56 -15.39
CA SER A 184 -11.32 -16.01 -15.13
C SER A 184 -11.26 -16.31 -13.62
N ALA A 185 -10.38 -15.63 -12.87
CA ALA A 185 -10.29 -15.78 -11.42
C ALA A 185 -11.59 -15.35 -10.70
N LEU A 186 -12.20 -14.23 -11.14
CA LEU A 186 -13.52 -13.79 -10.64
C LEU A 186 -14.60 -14.82 -10.89
N GLN A 187 -14.66 -15.41 -12.09
CA GLN A 187 -15.65 -16.44 -12.42
C GLN A 187 -15.45 -17.73 -11.60
N LYS A 188 -14.19 -18.08 -11.27
CA LYS A 188 -13.91 -19.19 -10.35
C LYS A 188 -14.39 -18.87 -8.94
N LEU A 189 -14.02 -17.68 -8.43
CA LEU A 189 -14.42 -17.25 -7.09
C LEU A 189 -15.95 -17.22 -6.95
N LYS A 190 -16.67 -16.75 -7.96
CA LYS A 190 -18.13 -16.73 -7.99
C LYS A 190 -18.80 -18.06 -7.71
N LYS A 191 -18.13 -19.18 -8.09
CA LYS A 191 -18.63 -20.54 -7.89
C LYS A 191 -18.34 -21.11 -6.53
N VAL A 192 -17.27 -20.63 -5.86
CA VAL A 192 -16.73 -21.26 -4.64
C VAL A 192 -16.73 -20.33 -3.43
N GLU A 193 -17.08 -19.05 -3.58
CA GLU A 193 -17.12 -18.09 -2.48
C GLU A 193 -18.06 -18.58 -1.36
N VAL A 194 -17.63 -18.48 -0.12
CA VAL A 194 -18.36 -18.94 1.06
C VAL A 194 -18.99 -17.82 1.87
N ASN A 195 -18.40 -16.60 1.81
CA ASN A 195 -18.91 -15.44 2.53
C ASN A 195 -20.09 -14.79 1.78
N GLU A 196 -21.25 -14.70 2.43
CA GLU A 196 -22.50 -14.22 1.81
C GLU A 196 -22.41 -12.79 1.27
N LYS A 197 -21.71 -11.88 1.99
CA LYS A 197 -21.54 -10.49 1.52
C LYS A 197 -20.71 -10.42 0.24
N LEU A 198 -19.67 -11.25 0.13
CA LEU A 198 -18.88 -11.32 -1.08
C LEU A 198 -19.61 -12.00 -2.23
N LYS A 199 -20.43 -13.03 -1.96
CA LYS A 199 -21.32 -13.63 -2.97
C LYS A 199 -22.26 -12.59 -3.57
N GLU A 200 -22.86 -11.74 -2.74
CA GLU A 200 -23.74 -10.67 -3.20
C GLU A 200 -23.00 -9.69 -4.11
N ARG A 201 -21.82 -9.24 -3.69
CA ARG A 201 -20.97 -8.35 -4.53
C ARG A 201 -20.61 -8.99 -5.87
N LEU A 202 -20.25 -10.26 -5.86
CA LEU A 202 -19.85 -11.00 -7.06
C LEU A 202 -20.98 -11.15 -8.08
N ARG A 203 -22.24 -11.00 -7.71
CA ARG A 203 -23.38 -10.99 -8.67
C ARG A 203 -23.31 -9.83 -9.65
N ASN A 204 -22.64 -8.73 -9.26
CA ASN A 204 -22.51 -7.52 -10.08
C ASN A 204 -21.33 -7.60 -11.07
N PHE A 205 -20.51 -8.64 -11.01
CA PHE A 205 -19.44 -8.95 -11.94
C PHE A 205 -19.90 -9.97 -12.98
#